data_963c1c95a373b27db29e52cc959afd9f
#
_entry.id   963c1c95a373b27db29e52cc959afd9f
#
_cell.length_a   1.000
_cell.length_b   1.000
_cell.length_c   1.000
_cell.angle_alpha   90.00
_cell.angle_beta   90.00
_cell.angle_gamma   90.00
#
_symmetry.space_group_name_H-M   'P 1'
#
loop_
_entity.id
_entity.type
_entity.pdbx_description
1 polymer ?
#
loop_
_entity_poly.entity_id
_entity_poly.type
_entity_poly.pdbx_seq_one_letter_code
_entity_poly.pdbx_strand_id
1 'polypeptide(L)'
;MRVLIVSPSYLPEIGAAPSRITNMAEGLSGLGIKVDVLTCLPNYPKGRIFDGYRGAFSKTEDVNGITVFRYWTYASISRRPLVRLASMCAFATTLWCFALKRKRIKSYDKVIIQTPPVLAAASAMLLFRCCYRKKVVLNVSDLWPLSAVELGAMKEGGVYHGVMGRIERFLYRKATACQGQSKEIVDYIKRYEPGKASFLYRNLQHRFVLPNHPPSSRKPFRIVYAGLLGVAQNILELIERIDFKGMGAELHLFGGGNQALEIEDYVRTHDKGVFYHGSLPKERMREELTRYHASIIPLTVRIRGAVPSKLFDLLPLGVPILFLSLIHISEPTRLLSI
;
A
#
# COMPACT_ATOMS: atom_id res chain seq x y z
N MET A 1 -13.69 -24.15 1.30
CA MET A 1 -14.11 -22.79 0.88
C MET A 1 -13.17 -22.30 -0.21
N ARG A 2 -13.70 -21.62 -1.23
CA ARG A 2 -12.92 -21.05 -2.33
C ARG A 2 -13.17 -19.56 -2.46
N VAL A 3 -12.09 -18.78 -2.50
CA VAL A 3 -12.13 -17.31 -2.52
C VAL A 3 -11.42 -16.78 -3.77
N LEU A 4 -12.02 -15.78 -4.41
CA LEU A 4 -11.36 -15.00 -5.45
C LEU A 4 -10.99 -13.63 -4.88
N ILE A 5 -9.73 -13.21 -5.02
CA ILE A 5 -9.30 -11.85 -4.72
C ILE A 5 -9.19 -11.09 -6.03
N VAL A 6 -9.83 -9.94 -6.14
CA VAL A 6 -9.77 -9.05 -7.30
C VAL A 6 -9.00 -7.79 -6.91
N SER A 7 -7.85 -7.61 -7.52
CA SER A 7 -6.98 -6.45 -7.28
C SER A 7 -6.20 -6.11 -8.55
N PRO A 8 -5.99 -4.83 -8.89
CA PRO A 8 -5.14 -4.48 -10.03
C PRO A 8 -3.64 -4.72 -9.77
N SER A 9 -3.24 -4.98 -8.52
CA SER A 9 -1.83 -5.17 -8.15
C SER A 9 -1.62 -6.50 -7.43
N TYR A 10 -0.61 -7.25 -7.88
CA TYR A 10 -0.17 -8.52 -7.27
C TYR A 10 1.29 -8.80 -7.67
N LEU A 11 1.91 -9.83 -7.04
CA LEU A 11 3.25 -10.28 -7.47
C LEU A 11 3.33 -10.48 -8.99
N PRO A 12 4.45 -10.19 -9.66
CA PRO A 12 5.76 -9.82 -9.12
C PRO A 12 5.95 -8.30 -8.91
N GLU A 13 4.89 -7.50 -8.90
CA GLU A 13 4.99 -6.08 -8.58
C GLU A 13 5.45 -5.88 -7.13
N ILE A 14 6.24 -4.82 -6.90
CA ILE A 14 6.79 -4.46 -5.58
C ILE A 14 6.14 -3.16 -5.11
N GLY A 15 5.61 -3.16 -3.90
CA GLY A 15 4.98 -2.00 -3.28
C GLY A 15 3.95 -2.35 -2.22
N ALA A 16 3.34 -1.35 -1.60
CA ALA A 16 2.39 -1.54 -0.50
C ALA A 16 1.12 -2.31 -0.92
N ALA A 17 0.57 -2.00 -2.10
CA ALA A 17 -0.64 -2.65 -2.59
C ALA A 17 -0.40 -4.13 -2.98
N PRO A 18 0.61 -4.47 -3.80
CA PRO A 18 0.92 -5.88 -4.09
C PRO A 18 1.22 -6.67 -2.82
N SER A 19 2.06 -6.16 -1.92
CA SER A 19 2.41 -6.85 -0.66
C SER A 19 1.18 -7.15 0.19
N ARG A 20 0.24 -6.22 0.30
CA ARG A 20 -1.00 -6.40 1.05
C ARG A 20 -1.85 -7.53 0.48
N ILE A 21 -2.01 -7.59 -0.83
CA ILE A 21 -2.81 -8.62 -1.49
C ILE A 21 -2.12 -9.97 -1.41
N THR A 22 -0.80 -10.01 -1.55
CA THR A 22 0.00 -11.24 -1.38
C THR A 22 -0.15 -11.79 0.04
N ASN A 23 0.06 -10.97 1.06
CA ASN A 23 -0.10 -11.39 2.46
C ASN A 23 -1.52 -11.91 2.75
N MET A 24 -2.55 -11.27 2.17
CA MET A 24 -3.93 -11.72 2.31
C MET A 24 -4.16 -13.08 1.61
N ALA A 25 -3.64 -13.24 0.41
CA ALA A 25 -3.81 -14.47 -0.37
C ALA A 25 -3.07 -15.65 0.30
N GLU A 26 -1.83 -15.44 0.70
CA GLU A 26 -1.01 -16.44 1.40
C GLU A 26 -1.58 -16.77 2.79
N GLY A 27 -2.02 -15.76 3.54
CA GLY A 27 -2.66 -15.95 4.85
C GLY A 27 -3.94 -16.78 4.77
N LEU A 28 -4.80 -16.50 3.79
CA LEU A 28 -6.01 -17.31 3.56
C LEU A 28 -5.67 -18.72 3.10
N SER A 29 -4.66 -18.87 2.23
CA SER A 29 -4.19 -20.17 1.78
C SER A 29 -3.62 -21.01 2.94
N GLY A 30 -2.85 -20.39 3.82
CA GLY A 30 -2.34 -21.03 5.05
C GLY A 30 -3.42 -21.50 6.01
N LEU A 31 -4.63 -20.93 5.94
CA LEU A 31 -5.81 -21.39 6.65
C LEU A 31 -6.59 -22.50 5.92
N GLY A 32 -6.04 -23.10 4.87
CA GLY A 32 -6.67 -24.16 4.08
C GLY A 32 -7.78 -23.68 3.13
N ILE A 33 -7.86 -22.37 2.85
CA ILE A 33 -8.81 -21.79 1.91
C ILE A 33 -8.18 -21.81 0.52
N LYS A 34 -8.88 -22.34 -0.48
CA LYS A 34 -8.44 -22.25 -1.88
C LYS A 34 -8.59 -20.81 -2.37
N VAL A 35 -7.47 -20.18 -2.71
CA VAL A 35 -7.43 -18.79 -3.15
C VAL A 35 -7.00 -18.73 -4.61
N ASP A 36 -7.74 -17.93 -5.38
CA ASP A 36 -7.32 -17.48 -6.71
C ASP A 36 -7.24 -15.96 -6.72
N VAL A 37 -6.40 -15.39 -7.60
CA VAL A 37 -6.26 -13.95 -7.76
C VAL A 37 -6.60 -13.55 -9.20
N LEU A 38 -7.44 -12.52 -9.34
CA LEU A 38 -7.73 -11.84 -10.61
C LEU A 38 -7.08 -10.45 -10.59
N THR A 39 -6.14 -10.23 -11.48
CA THR A 39 -5.31 -9.02 -11.51
C THR A 39 -5.00 -8.57 -12.93
N CYS A 40 -4.34 -7.44 -13.09
CA CYS A 40 -3.81 -7.04 -14.39
C CYS A 40 -2.40 -7.60 -14.65
N LEU A 41 -1.92 -7.46 -15.88
CA LEU A 41 -0.52 -7.73 -16.22
C LEU A 41 0.39 -6.78 -15.43
N PRO A 42 1.50 -7.27 -14.85
CA PRO A 42 2.34 -6.48 -13.95
C PRO A 42 3.01 -5.31 -14.68
N ASN A 43 2.95 -4.13 -14.07
CA ASN A 43 3.40 -2.88 -14.67
C ASN A 43 3.99 -1.88 -13.66
N TYR A 44 3.71 -2.01 -12.37
CA TYR A 44 4.19 -1.10 -11.33
C TYR A 44 5.55 -1.55 -10.77
N PRO A 45 6.52 -0.65 -10.52
CA PRO A 45 6.40 0.83 -10.58
C PRO A 45 6.74 1.44 -11.94
N LYS A 46 7.21 0.63 -12.91
CA LYS A 46 7.80 1.12 -14.17
C LYS A 46 6.80 1.79 -15.13
N GLY A 47 5.48 1.62 -14.92
CA GLY A 47 4.44 2.14 -15.80
C GLY A 47 4.48 1.54 -17.22
N ARG A 48 5.05 0.36 -17.35
CA ARG A 48 5.08 -0.46 -18.57
C ARG A 48 4.96 -1.92 -18.20
N ILE A 49 4.30 -2.70 -19.03
CA ILE A 49 4.16 -4.14 -18.83
C ILE A 49 5.56 -4.77 -18.74
N PHE A 50 5.77 -5.63 -17.75
CA PHE A 50 7.05 -6.31 -17.53
C PHE A 50 7.40 -7.24 -18.71
N ASP A 51 8.68 -7.40 -18.97
CA ASP A 51 9.18 -8.06 -20.18
C ASP A 51 8.60 -9.47 -20.39
N GLY A 52 8.47 -10.29 -19.36
CA GLY A 52 7.86 -11.62 -19.44
C GLY A 52 6.34 -11.65 -19.68
N TYR A 53 5.70 -10.50 -19.85
CA TYR A 53 4.25 -10.34 -20.02
C TYR A 53 3.89 -9.46 -21.23
N ARG A 54 4.86 -8.94 -21.95
CA ARG A 54 4.63 -8.09 -23.13
C ARG A 54 3.94 -8.87 -24.24
N GLY A 55 3.03 -8.21 -24.95
CA GLY A 55 2.26 -8.79 -26.05
C GLY A 55 1.12 -9.71 -25.63
N ALA A 56 1.03 -10.09 -24.35
CA ALA A 56 -0.08 -10.90 -23.87
C ALA A 56 -1.32 -10.03 -23.59
N PHE A 57 -2.49 -10.51 -24.01
CA PHE A 57 -3.77 -9.95 -23.58
C PHE A 57 -4.22 -10.54 -22.22
N SER A 58 -3.95 -11.83 -22.01
CA SER A 58 -4.21 -12.51 -20.74
C SER A 58 -3.16 -13.59 -20.48
N LYS A 59 -2.91 -13.88 -19.20
CA LYS A 59 -2.03 -14.96 -18.74
C LYS A 59 -2.63 -15.61 -17.51
N THR A 60 -2.56 -16.93 -17.45
CA THR A 60 -2.89 -17.68 -16.24
C THR A 60 -1.62 -18.38 -15.78
N GLU A 61 -1.25 -18.20 -14.54
CA GLU A 61 -0.03 -18.77 -13.97
C GLU A 61 -0.25 -19.17 -12.52
N ASP A 62 0.63 -19.99 -12.00
CA ASP A 62 0.72 -20.29 -10.57
C ASP A 62 1.80 -19.43 -9.92
N VAL A 63 1.47 -18.80 -8.80
CA VAL A 63 2.42 -18.02 -8.01
C VAL A 63 2.29 -18.48 -6.56
N ASN A 64 3.30 -19.18 -6.06
CA ASN A 64 3.32 -19.72 -4.69
C ASN A 64 2.11 -20.61 -4.36
N GLY A 65 1.66 -21.45 -5.31
CA GLY A 65 0.49 -22.32 -5.14
C GLY A 65 -0.87 -21.62 -5.28
N ILE A 66 -0.87 -20.34 -5.69
CA ILE A 66 -2.07 -19.55 -5.94
C ILE A 66 -2.26 -19.36 -7.43
N THR A 67 -3.42 -19.75 -7.96
CA THR A 67 -3.74 -19.50 -9.38
C THR A 67 -4.03 -18.02 -9.62
N VAL A 68 -3.26 -17.40 -10.52
CA VAL A 68 -3.36 -15.97 -10.85
C VAL A 68 -3.87 -15.82 -12.28
N PHE A 69 -4.99 -15.10 -12.45
CA PHE A 69 -5.56 -14.71 -13.73
C PHE A 69 -5.21 -13.26 -14.00
N ARG A 70 -4.41 -13.01 -15.03
CA ARG A 70 -4.00 -11.67 -15.44
C ARG A 70 -4.68 -11.27 -16.73
N TYR A 71 -5.10 -10.02 -16.77
CA TYR A 71 -5.65 -9.40 -17.98
C TYR A 71 -4.91 -8.13 -18.32
N TRP A 72 -4.96 -7.76 -19.57
CA TRP A 72 -4.30 -6.58 -20.07
C TRP A 72 -4.79 -5.30 -19.36
N THR A 73 -3.87 -4.37 -19.20
CA THR A 73 -4.12 -3.03 -18.70
C THR A 73 -3.30 -2.02 -19.49
N TYR A 74 -3.75 -0.79 -19.53
CA TYR A 74 -2.97 0.31 -20.08
C TYR A 74 -2.02 0.84 -19.01
N ALA A 75 -0.79 0.38 -19.06
CA ALA A 75 0.26 0.77 -18.12
C ALA A 75 0.81 2.16 -18.45
N SER A 76 0.77 3.08 -17.49
CA SER A 76 1.31 4.43 -17.66
C SER A 76 1.64 5.10 -16.33
N ILE A 77 2.74 5.85 -16.28
CA ILE A 77 3.11 6.76 -15.18
C ILE A 77 2.77 8.22 -15.48
N SER A 78 2.09 8.48 -16.59
CA SER A 78 1.75 9.83 -17.02
C SER A 78 0.88 10.55 -15.99
N ARG A 79 1.19 11.83 -15.75
CA ARG A 79 0.40 12.73 -14.90
C ARG A 79 -0.81 13.34 -15.61
N ARG A 80 -0.93 13.17 -16.95
CA ARG A 80 -2.04 13.70 -17.74
C ARG A 80 -3.36 13.05 -17.33
N PRO A 81 -4.42 13.84 -17.02
CA PRO A 81 -5.68 13.30 -16.47
C PRO A 81 -6.35 12.24 -17.35
N LEU A 82 -6.40 12.45 -18.66
CA LEU A 82 -7.01 11.50 -19.61
C LEU A 82 -6.25 10.17 -19.68
N VAL A 83 -4.91 10.21 -19.63
CA VAL A 83 -4.08 9.01 -19.64
C VAL A 83 -4.27 8.22 -18.33
N ARG A 84 -4.37 8.91 -17.19
CA ARG A 84 -4.69 8.29 -15.91
C ARG A 84 -6.07 7.64 -15.91
N LEU A 85 -7.06 8.34 -16.46
CA LEU A 85 -8.40 7.79 -16.58
C LEU A 85 -8.41 6.54 -17.48
N ALA A 86 -7.74 6.58 -18.64
CA ALA A 86 -7.60 5.41 -19.52
C ALA A 86 -6.94 4.23 -18.81
N SER A 87 -5.88 4.46 -18.02
CA SER A 87 -5.22 3.42 -17.21
C SER A 87 -6.17 2.84 -16.15
N MET A 88 -6.96 3.68 -15.47
CA MET A 88 -7.95 3.21 -14.49
C MET A 88 -9.09 2.41 -15.11
N CYS A 89 -9.52 2.77 -16.33
CA CYS A 89 -10.59 2.09 -17.05
C CYS A 89 -10.12 0.79 -17.71
N ALA A 90 -8.85 0.68 -18.10
CA ALA A 90 -8.35 -0.46 -18.84
C ALA A 90 -8.57 -1.80 -18.11
N PHE A 91 -8.14 -1.92 -16.86
CA PHE A 91 -8.40 -3.14 -16.10
C PHE A 91 -9.89 -3.28 -15.74
N ALA A 92 -10.58 -2.17 -15.47
CA ALA A 92 -12.01 -2.19 -15.19
C ALA A 92 -12.84 -2.78 -16.35
N THR A 93 -12.38 -2.65 -17.59
CA THR A 93 -13.03 -3.24 -18.79
C THR A 93 -12.55 -4.66 -19.05
N THR A 94 -11.22 -4.90 -19.01
CA THR A 94 -10.66 -6.22 -19.37
C THR A 94 -11.00 -7.31 -18.38
N LEU A 95 -11.25 -6.98 -17.09
CA LEU A 95 -11.68 -7.97 -16.10
C LEU A 95 -13.00 -8.68 -16.48
N TRP A 96 -13.83 -8.08 -17.35
CA TRP A 96 -15.06 -8.71 -17.84
C TRP A 96 -14.79 -9.95 -18.70
N CYS A 97 -13.60 -10.06 -19.32
CA CYS A 97 -13.20 -11.29 -20.01
C CYS A 97 -13.19 -12.51 -19.06
N PHE A 98 -13.03 -12.28 -17.76
CA PHE A 98 -13.16 -13.35 -16.77
C PHE A 98 -14.59 -13.91 -16.69
N ALA A 99 -15.60 -13.17 -17.13
CA ALA A 99 -16.99 -13.63 -17.20
C ALA A 99 -17.14 -14.86 -18.10
N LEU A 100 -16.26 -15.03 -19.10
CA LEU A 100 -16.23 -16.23 -19.94
C LEU A 100 -15.93 -17.51 -19.16
N LYS A 101 -15.26 -17.41 -18.02
CA LYS A 101 -14.96 -18.53 -17.12
C LYS A 101 -16.13 -18.82 -16.14
N ARG A 102 -17.35 -18.91 -16.65
CA ARG A 102 -18.60 -19.06 -15.85
C ARG A 102 -18.55 -20.17 -14.79
N LYS A 103 -18.06 -21.37 -15.17
CA LYS A 103 -17.94 -22.51 -14.24
C LYS A 103 -17.01 -22.16 -13.07
N ARG A 104 -15.89 -21.45 -13.35
CA ARG A 104 -14.93 -21.02 -12.34
C ARG A 104 -15.56 -19.98 -11.41
N ILE A 105 -16.26 -18.97 -11.94
CA ILE A 105 -16.93 -17.95 -11.14
C ILE A 105 -17.97 -18.59 -10.20
N LYS A 106 -18.75 -19.54 -10.70
CA LYS A 106 -19.75 -20.25 -9.88
C LYS A 106 -19.12 -21.04 -8.73
N SER A 107 -17.88 -21.50 -8.86
CA SER A 107 -17.20 -22.29 -7.81
C SER A 107 -16.66 -21.45 -6.65
N TYR A 108 -16.63 -20.12 -6.74
CA TYR A 108 -16.22 -19.27 -5.61
C TYR A 108 -17.35 -19.08 -4.62
N ASP A 109 -17.06 -19.25 -3.33
CA ASP A 109 -17.98 -18.99 -2.22
C ASP A 109 -18.04 -17.49 -1.93
N LYS A 110 -16.89 -16.81 -2.00
CA LYS A 110 -16.76 -15.37 -1.72
C LYS A 110 -15.81 -14.72 -2.71
N VAL A 111 -15.98 -13.43 -2.91
CA VAL A 111 -15.08 -12.57 -3.69
C VAL A 111 -14.60 -11.43 -2.80
N ILE A 112 -13.31 -11.18 -2.74
CA ILE A 112 -12.73 -10.02 -2.06
C ILE A 112 -12.34 -9.03 -3.15
N ILE A 113 -12.84 -7.79 -3.08
CA ILE A 113 -12.54 -6.74 -4.05
C ILE A 113 -11.74 -5.65 -3.37
N GLN A 114 -10.55 -5.35 -3.92
CA GLN A 114 -9.68 -4.27 -3.45
C GLN A 114 -10.16 -2.91 -3.97
N THR A 115 -10.19 -1.92 -3.08
CA THR A 115 -10.38 -0.49 -3.43
C THR A 115 -9.42 0.39 -2.61
N PRO A 116 -8.84 1.49 -3.16
CA PRO A 116 -8.86 1.87 -4.57
C PRO A 116 -8.09 0.91 -5.47
N PRO A 117 -8.18 1.05 -6.83
CA PRO A 117 -8.91 2.05 -7.63
C PRO A 117 -10.42 1.79 -7.69
N VAL A 118 -11.20 2.85 -7.46
CA VAL A 118 -12.67 2.72 -7.33
C VAL A 118 -13.37 2.24 -8.60
N LEU A 119 -12.86 2.60 -9.80
CA LEU A 119 -13.45 2.16 -11.08
C LEU A 119 -13.30 0.67 -11.30
N ALA A 120 -12.12 0.12 -11.03
CA ALA A 120 -11.88 -1.32 -11.10
C ALA A 120 -12.73 -2.08 -10.06
N ALA A 121 -12.82 -1.53 -8.84
CA ALA A 121 -13.65 -2.09 -7.79
C ALA A 121 -15.15 -2.06 -8.16
N ALA A 122 -15.64 -0.95 -8.76
CA ALA A 122 -17.03 -0.85 -9.20
C ALA A 122 -17.34 -1.83 -10.33
N SER A 123 -16.46 -1.96 -11.29
CA SER A 123 -16.58 -2.93 -12.37
C SER A 123 -16.62 -4.37 -11.85
N ALA A 124 -15.71 -4.72 -10.93
CA ALA A 124 -15.73 -6.03 -10.26
C ALA A 124 -17.00 -6.24 -9.43
N MET A 125 -17.49 -5.21 -8.73
CA MET A 125 -18.74 -5.26 -7.97
C MET A 125 -19.93 -5.54 -8.89
N LEU A 126 -20.02 -4.87 -10.02
CA LEU A 126 -21.06 -5.12 -11.02
C LEU A 126 -21.00 -6.56 -11.51
N LEU A 127 -19.83 -7.04 -11.90
CA LEU A 127 -19.66 -8.41 -12.38
C LEU A 127 -20.03 -9.43 -11.30
N PHE A 128 -19.33 -9.42 -10.17
CA PHE A 128 -19.44 -10.51 -9.20
C PHE A 128 -20.68 -10.39 -8.32
N ARG A 129 -21.05 -9.19 -7.87
CA ARG A 129 -22.19 -9.00 -6.95
C ARG A 129 -23.50 -8.86 -7.69
N CYS A 130 -23.54 -8.04 -8.74
CA CYS A 130 -24.81 -7.76 -9.43
C CYS A 130 -25.14 -8.85 -10.46
N CYS A 131 -24.20 -9.25 -11.34
CA CYS A 131 -24.47 -10.27 -12.36
C CYS A 131 -24.42 -11.70 -11.81
N TYR A 132 -23.39 -12.04 -11.03
CA TYR A 132 -23.22 -13.42 -10.51
C TYR A 132 -23.75 -13.64 -9.08
N ARG A 133 -24.27 -12.60 -8.41
CA ARG A 133 -24.85 -12.63 -7.06
C ARG A 133 -23.93 -13.24 -5.99
N LYS A 134 -22.63 -13.09 -6.15
CA LYS A 134 -21.63 -13.58 -5.18
C LYS A 134 -21.65 -12.76 -3.90
N LYS A 135 -21.24 -13.39 -2.78
CA LYS A 135 -20.95 -12.67 -1.53
C LYS A 135 -19.63 -11.92 -1.71
N VAL A 136 -19.67 -10.59 -1.60
CA VAL A 136 -18.52 -9.72 -1.82
C VAL A 136 -18.08 -9.08 -0.52
N VAL A 137 -16.81 -9.24 -0.18
CA VAL A 137 -16.12 -8.47 0.86
C VAL A 137 -15.33 -7.36 0.18
N LEU A 138 -15.61 -6.11 0.51
CA LEU A 138 -14.88 -4.97 0.00
C LEU A 138 -13.69 -4.67 0.90
N ASN A 139 -12.47 -4.78 0.36
CA ASN A 139 -11.24 -4.43 1.07
C ASN A 139 -10.87 -2.97 0.80
N VAL A 140 -11.09 -2.11 1.79
CA VAL A 140 -10.85 -0.67 1.70
C VAL A 140 -9.50 -0.34 2.31
N SER A 141 -8.53 0.02 1.46
CA SER A 141 -7.20 0.40 1.93
C SER A 141 -7.03 1.90 2.13
N ASP A 142 -7.77 2.69 1.38
CA ASP A 142 -7.75 4.14 1.46
C ASP A 142 -9.15 4.69 1.17
N LEU A 143 -9.51 5.79 1.79
CA LEU A 143 -10.77 6.48 1.57
C LEU A 143 -10.67 7.33 0.29
N TRP A 144 -11.14 6.80 -0.82
CA TRP A 144 -11.16 7.52 -2.08
C TRP A 144 -12.59 7.93 -2.43
N PRO A 145 -12.89 9.22 -2.68
CA PRO A 145 -12.01 10.30 -3.14
C PRO A 145 -11.36 11.16 -2.03
N LEU A 146 -11.68 10.94 -0.76
CA LEU A 146 -11.23 11.78 0.34
C LEU A 146 -9.70 11.93 0.39
N SER A 147 -8.96 10.82 0.28
CA SER A 147 -7.49 10.84 0.27
C SER A 147 -6.91 11.64 -0.90
N ALA A 148 -7.57 11.65 -2.06
CA ALA A 148 -7.13 12.46 -3.19
C ALA A 148 -7.34 13.97 -2.95
N VAL A 149 -8.39 14.35 -2.23
CA VAL A 149 -8.63 15.74 -1.80
C VAL A 149 -7.59 16.16 -0.78
N GLU A 150 -7.35 15.34 0.25
CA GLU A 150 -6.36 15.62 1.30
C GLU A 150 -4.92 15.72 0.77
N LEU A 151 -4.60 14.98 -0.31
CA LEU A 151 -3.33 15.09 -1.05
C LEU A 151 -3.27 16.25 -2.04
N GLY A 152 -4.34 17.06 -2.17
CA GLY A 152 -4.40 18.14 -3.16
C GLY A 152 -4.49 17.67 -4.62
N ALA A 153 -4.68 16.36 -4.85
CA ALA A 153 -4.76 15.78 -6.20
C ALA A 153 -6.17 15.90 -6.81
N MET A 154 -7.17 16.32 -6.02
CA MET A 154 -8.56 16.48 -6.44
C MET A 154 -9.21 17.66 -5.73
N LYS A 155 -9.93 18.48 -6.46
CA LYS A 155 -10.71 19.58 -5.89
C LYS A 155 -11.98 19.05 -5.22
N GLU A 156 -12.18 19.42 -3.95
CA GLU A 156 -13.42 19.13 -3.24
C GLU A 156 -14.62 19.81 -3.89
N GLY A 157 -15.79 19.17 -3.89
CA GLY A 157 -17.03 19.70 -4.49
C GLY A 157 -17.08 19.68 -6.02
N GLY A 158 -15.99 19.34 -6.72
CA GLY A 158 -15.98 19.22 -8.17
C GLY A 158 -16.81 18.03 -8.70
N VAL A 159 -17.18 18.08 -9.98
CA VAL A 159 -17.97 17.00 -10.65
C VAL A 159 -17.29 15.63 -10.48
N TYR A 160 -15.96 15.58 -10.70
CA TYR A 160 -15.20 14.33 -10.57
C TYR A 160 -15.23 13.79 -9.14
N HIS A 161 -15.07 14.67 -8.14
CA HIS A 161 -15.22 14.31 -6.72
C HIS A 161 -16.61 13.73 -6.43
N GLY A 162 -17.67 14.40 -6.92
CA GLY A 162 -19.05 13.94 -6.74
C GLY A 162 -19.33 12.58 -7.37
N VAL A 163 -18.80 12.33 -8.58
CA VAL A 163 -18.93 11.03 -9.26
C VAL A 163 -18.19 9.94 -8.50
N MET A 164 -16.94 10.19 -8.12
CA MET A 164 -16.15 9.20 -7.37
C MET A 164 -16.78 8.88 -6.00
N GLY A 165 -17.31 9.87 -5.30
CA GLY A 165 -18.03 9.66 -4.04
C GLY A 165 -19.34 8.88 -4.20
N ARG A 166 -20.07 9.03 -5.33
CA ARG A 166 -21.23 8.18 -5.62
C ARG A 166 -20.83 6.73 -5.87
N ILE A 167 -19.72 6.50 -6.57
CA ILE A 167 -19.18 5.16 -6.81
C ILE A 167 -18.72 4.53 -5.49
N GLU A 168 -18.03 5.27 -4.65
CA GLU A 168 -17.61 4.80 -3.31
C GLU A 168 -18.81 4.34 -2.49
N ARG A 169 -19.86 5.17 -2.38
CA ARG A 169 -21.10 4.81 -1.66
C ARG A 169 -21.82 3.60 -2.27
N PHE A 170 -21.82 3.50 -3.61
CA PHE A 170 -22.32 2.31 -4.30
C PHE A 170 -21.57 1.05 -3.87
N LEU A 171 -20.23 1.11 -3.77
CA LEU A 171 -19.40 -0.01 -3.33
C LEU A 171 -19.76 -0.44 -1.91
N TYR A 172 -19.85 0.50 -0.97
CA TYR A 172 -20.21 0.21 0.43
C TYR A 172 -21.60 -0.42 0.53
N ARG A 173 -22.58 0.15 -0.16
CA ARG A 173 -23.95 -0.34 -0.14
C ARG A 173 -24.08 -1.75 -0.73
N LYS A 174 -23.42 -2.05 -1.84
CA LYS A 174 -23.52 -3.35 -2.55
C LYS A 174 -22.68 -4.45 -1.94
N ALA A 175 -21.60 -4.13 -1.25
CA ALA A 175 -20.80 -5.13 -0.55
C ALA A 175 -21.62 -5.92 0.49
N THR A 176 -21.32 -7.20 0.63
CA THR A 176 -21.90 -8.05 1.72
C THR A 176 -21.30 -7.65 3.06
N ALA A 177 -20.00 -7.38 3.07
CA ALA A 177 -19.26 -6.86 4.22
C ALA A 177 -18.11 -5.97 3.71
N CYS A 178 -17.60 -5.11 4.58
CA CYS A 178 -16.43 -4.28 4.31
C CYS A 178 -15.33 -4.58 5.31
N GLN A 179 -14.09 -4.45 4.89
CA GLN A 179 -12.94 -4.46 5.78
C GLN A 179 -12.08 -3.24 5.52
N GLY A 180 -11.60 -2.63 6.58
CA GLY A 180 -10.71 -1.46 6.53
C GLY A 180 -9.41 -1.72 7.23
N GLN A 181 -8.32 -1.12 6.76
CA GLN A 181 -7.00 -1.29 7.39
C GLN A 181 -6.82 -0.43 8.65
N SER A 182 -7.72 0.52 8.91
CA SER A 182 -7.73 1.34 10.12
C SER A 182 -9.13 1.45 10.70
N LYS A 183 -9.20 1.81 11.99
CA LYS A 183 -10.47 2.11 12.65
C LYS A 183 -11.18 3.30 11.98
N GLU A 184 -10.43 4.32 11.57
CA GLU A 184 -10.99 5.47 10.86
C GLU A 184 -11.71 5.07 9.56
N ILE A 185 -11.16 4.12 8.78
CA ILE A 185 -11.84 3.58 7.58
C ILE A 185 -13.12 2.85 7.96
N VAL A 186 -13.09 2.00 8.99
CA VAL A 186 -14.27 1.27 9.43
C VAL A 186 -15.36 2.23 9.93
N ASP A 187 -14.99 3.23 10.70
CA ASP A 187 -15.92 4.24 11.23
C ASP A 187 -16.49 5.12 10.09
N TYR A 188 -15.67 5.44 9.09
CA TYR A 188 -16.12 6.17 7.90
C TYR A 188 -17.15 5.37 7.10
N ILE A 189 -16.91 4.09 6.86
CA ILE A 189 -17.87 3.21 6.18
C ILE A 189 -19.19 3.15 6.95
N LYS A 190 -19.15 2.99 8.27
CA LYS A 190 -20.34 2.95 9.13
C LYS A 190 -21.13 4.24 9.14
N ARG A 191 -20.53 5.40 8.90
CA ARG A 191 -21.28 6.67 8.75
C ARG A 191 -22.20 6.67 7.54
N TYR A 192 -21.81 6.01 6.44
CA TYR A 192 -22.63 5.92 5.24
C TYR A 192 -23.55 4.71 5.23
N GLU A 193 -23.16 3.62 5.87
CA GLU A 193 -23.86 2.34 5.92
C GLU A 193 -23.85 1.79 7.36
N PRO A 194 -24.64 2.34 8.30
CA PRO A 194 -24.57 1.98 9.73
C PRO A 194 -24.81 0.48 10.01
N GLY A 195 -25.67 -0.18 9.21
CA GLY A 195 -25.96 -1.61 9.34
C GLY A 195 -24.97 -2.55 8.62
N LYS A 196 -23.91 -2.00 7.97
CA LYS A 196 -22.96 -2.80 7.23
C LYS A 196 -22.03 -3.58 8.16
N ALA A 197 -21.96 -4.89 7.96
CA ALA A 197 -20.94 -5.71 8.60
C ALA A 197 -19.56 -5.19 8.18
N SER A 198 -18.82 -4.63 9.13
CA SER A 198 -17.51 -4.00 8.87
C SER A 198 -16.53 -4.42 9.94
N PHE A 199 -15.31 -4.78 9.55
CA PHE A 199 -14.27 -5.23 10.46
C PHE A 199 -12.91 -4.65 10.12
N LEU A 200 -12.05 -4.59 11.12
CA LEU A 200 -10.68 -4.11 10.99
C LEU A 200 -9.80 -5.24 10.47
N TYR A 201 -9.13 -5.03 9.35
CA TYR A 201 -8.12 -5.91 8.79
C TYR A 201 -6.81 -5.14 8.61
N ARG A 202 -5.84 -5.43 9.47
CA ARG A 202 -4.50 -4.85 9.38
C ARG A 202 -3.59 -5.77 8.58
N ASN A 203 -2.77 -5.19 7.71
CA ASN A 203 -1.83 -5.93 6.89
C ASN A 203 -0.58 -6.34 7.70
N LEU A 204 -0.78 -7.10 8.77
CA LEU A 204 0.33 -7.62 9.55
C LEU A 204 1.04 -8.70 8.74
N GLN A 205 2.36 -8.60 8.63
CA GLN A 205 3.19 -9.65 8.07
C GLN A 205 3.33 -10.80 9.08
N HIS A 206 3.66 -12.01 8.59
CA HIS A 206 3.98 -13.12 9.47
C HIS A 206 5.07 -12.72 10.46
N ARG A 207 4.98 -13.19 11.70
CA ARG A 207 6.03 -13.02 12.69
C ARG A 207 7.31 -13.64 12.17
N PHE A 208 8.30 -12.81 11.90
CA PHE A 208 9.67 -13.26 11.71
C PHE A 208 10.31 -13.28 13.10
N VAL A 209 10.77 -14.42 13.55
CA VAL A 209 11.67 -14.49 14.70
C VAL A 209 13.04 -14.12 14.15
N LEU A 210 13.32 -12.83 14.09
CA LEU A 210 14.69 -12.39 13.86
C LEU A 210 15.39 -12.28 15.21
N PRO A 211 16.68 -12.63 15.28
CA PRO A 211 17.47 -12.34 16.46
C PRO A 211 17.43 -10.82 16.69
N ASN A 212 16.86 -10.42 17.81
CA ASN A 212 16.85 -9.02 18.20
C ASN A 212 18.26 -8.72 18.75
N HIS A 213 19.04 -7.96 17.99
CA HIS A 213 20.36 -7.48 18.39
C HIS A 213 20.28 -5.97 18.65
N PRO A 214 19.65 -5.55 19.77
CA PRO A 214 19.63 -4.14 20.09
C PRO A 214 21.06 -3.65 20.27
N PRO A 215 21.36 -2.41 19.91
CA PRO A 215 22.67 -1.84 20.12
C PRO A 215 23.09 -1.96 21.58
N SER A 216 24.32 -2.46 21.84
CA SER A 216 24.85 -2.64 23.20
C SER A 216 25.14 -1.30 23.88
N SER A 217 25.36 -0.22 23.12
CA SER A 217 25.62 1.14 23.61
C SER A 217 24.43 2.05 23.31
N ARG A 218 24.04 2.87 24.29
CA ARG A 218 23.01 3.90 24.11
C ARG A 218 23.53 5.17 23.44
N LYS A 219 24.83 5.32 23.25
CA LYS A 219 25.46 6.48 22.60
C LYS A 219 26.46 6.03 21.55
N PRO A 220 26.41 6.61 20.34
CA PRO A 220 25.34 7.50 19.84
C PRO A 220 24.01 6.77 19.71
N PHE A 221 22.89 7.49 19.88
CA PHE A 221 21.55 6.92 19.68
C PHE A 221 21.29 6.76 18.18
N ARG A 222 21.29 5.52 17.66
CA ARG A 222 21.20 5.23 16.24
C ARG A 222 19.76 5.06 15.80
N ILE A 223 19.34 5.91 14.86
CA ILE A 223 18.02 5.92 14.25
C ILE A 223 18.16 5.46 12.81
N VAL A 224 17.20 4.68 12.29
CA VAL A 224 17.21 4.22 10.92
C VAL A 224 15.96 4.66 10.16
N TYR A 225 16.16 5.03 8.91
CA TYR A 225 15.10 5.16 7.92
C TYR A 225 15.37 4.18 6.78
N ALA A 226 14.40 3.35 6.45
CA ALA A 226 14.47 2.45 5.30
C ALA A 226 13.27 2.65 4.38
N GLY A 227 13.51 3.06 3.13
CA GLY A 227 12.44 3.19 2.14
C GLY A 227 12.72 4.16 1.02
N LEU A 228 11.66 4.55 0.31
CA LEU A 228 11.74 5.48 -0.81
C LEU A 228 12.25 6.86 -0.33
N LEU A 229 13.27 7.37 -1.01
CA LEU A 229 13.80 8.72 -0.83
C LEU A 229 13.22 9.62 -1.92
N GLY A 230 12.04 10.15 -1.63
CA GLY A 230 11.31 11.01 -2.56
C GLY A 230 10.71 12.22 -1.86
N VAL A 231 10.22 13.17 -2.65
CA VAL A 231 9.62 14.44 -2.14
C VAL A 231 8.51 14.18 -1.11
N ALA A 232 7.70 13.16 -1.32
CA ALA A 232 6.59 12.85 -0.41
C ALA A 232 7.04 12.35 0.97
N GLN A 233 8.26 11.86 1.11
CA GLN A 233 8.85 11.40 2.37
C GLN A 233 9.58 12.50 3.11
N ASN A 234 9.94 13.57 2.39
CA ASN A 234 10.57 14.79 2.90
C ASN A 234 11.83 14.55 3.76
N ILE A 235 12.62 13.51 3.41
CA ILE A 235 13.84 13.15 4.16
C ILE A 235 14.91 14.23 4.02
N LEU A 236 15.02 14.85 2.85
CA LEU A 236 16.00 15.92 2.64
C LEU A 236 15.74 17.09 3.59
N GLU A 237 14.52 17.61 3.66
CA GLU A 237 14.16 18.69 4.60
C GLU A 237 14.40 18.29 6.06
N LEU A 238 14.17 17.01 6.41
CA LEU A 238 14.43 16.51 7.75
C LEU A 238 15.90 16.63 8.13
N ILE A 239 16.82 16.17 7.26
CA ILE A 239 18.27 16.21 7.53
C ILE A 239 18.86 17.62 7.43
N GLU A 240 18.24 18.51 6.67
CA GLU A 240 18.61 19.93 6.64
C GLU A 240 18.30 20.64 7.96
N ARG A 241 17.16 20.32 8.56
CA ARG A 241 16.66 20.99 9.78
C ARG A 241 17.22 20.44 11.08
N ILE A 242 17.62 19.16 11.13
CA ILE A 242 18.01 18.49 12.36
C ILE A 242 19.52 18.21 12.36
N ASP A 243 20.19 18.64 13.43
CA ASP A 243 21.57 18.27 13.73
C ASP A 243 21.59 17.06 14.70
N PHE A 244 21.61 15.86 14.13
CA PHE A 244 21.66 14.62 14.90
C PHE A 244 22.95 14.50 15.71
N LYS A 245 24.08 14.94 15.15
CA LYS A 245 25.39 14.89 15.83
C LYS A 245 25.38 15.73 17.11
N GLY A 246 24.85 16.96 17.02
CA GLY A 246 24.70 17.85 18.17
C GLY A 246 23.80 17.30 19.27
N MET A 247 22.88 16.41 18.92
CA MET A 247 21.98 15.71 19.86
C MET A 247 22.57 14.39 20.41
N GLY A 248 23.78 14.00 20.01
CA GLY A 248 24.37 12.71 20.39
C GLY A 248 23.69 11.51 19.70
N ALA A 249 23.10 11.74 18.54
CA ALA A 249 22.41 10.73 17.74
C ALA A 249 23.03 10.59 16.34
N GLU A 250 22.65 9.52 15.66
CA GLU A 250 22.98 9.24 14.26
C GLU A 250 21.71 8.84 13.52
N LEU A 251 21.56 9.34 12.29
CA LEU A 251 20.50 8.92 11.38
C LEU A 251 21.10 8.15 10.19
N HIS A 252 20.70 6.89 10.05
CA HIS A 252 21.13 6.01 8.98
C HIS A 252 20.01 5.87 7.93
N LEU A 253 20.30 6.19 6.67
CA LEU A 253 19.36 6.21 5.58
C LEU A 253 19.62 5.06 4.61
N PHE A 254 18.60 4.23 4.39
CA PHE A 254 18.61 3.16 3.39
C PHE A 254 17.48 3.36 2.40
N GLY A 255 17.79 3.23 1.13
CA GLY A 255 16.80 3.29 0.06
C GLY A 255 17.29 4.03 -1.17
N GLY A 256 16.41 4.14 -2.14
CA GLY A 256 16.61 4.88 -3.37
C GLY A 256 15.38 5.72 -3.70
N GLY A 257 15.48 6.59 -4.67
CA GLY A 257 14.41 7.47 -5.10
C GLY A 257 14.92 8.67 -5.88
N ASN A 258 14.00 9.56 -6.23
CA ASN A 258 14.34 10.75 -7.03
C ASN A 258 15.18 11.80 -6.27
N GLN A 259 15.21 11.74 -4.93
CA GLN A 259 16.05 12.61 -4.10
C GLN A 259 17.31 11.90 -3.56
N ALA A 260 17.59 10.65 -3.94
CA ALA A 260 18.71 9.90 -3.40
C ALA A 260 20.07 10.56 -3.65
N LEU A 261 20.30 11.06 -4.87
CA LEU A 261 21.56 11.75 -5.22
C LEU A 261 21.74 13.07 -4.46
N GLU A 262 20.65 13.82 -4.28
CA GLU A 262 20.64 15.07 -3.54
C GLU A 262 20.93 14.86 -2.05
N ILE A 263 20.35 13.80 -1.47
CA ILE A 263 20.59 13.38 -0.09
C ILE A 263 22.05 12.91 0.08
N GLU A 264 22.59 12.12 -0.86
CA GLU A 264 23.96 11.64 -0.83
C GLU A 264 24.97 12.81 -0.87
N ASP A 265 24.73 13.80 -1.74
CA ASP A 265 25.55 15.00 -1.83
C ASP A 265 25.49 15.84 -0.55
N TYR A 266 24.28 16.02 0.01
CA TYR A 266 24.09 16.73 1.27
C TYR A 266 24.84 16.05 2.43
N VAL A 267 24.72 14.74 2.57
CA VAL A 267 25.39 13.96 3.63
C VAL A 267 26.92 14.04 3.50
N ARG A 268 27.46 14.06 2.27
CA ARG A 268 28.90 14.19 2.02
C ARG A 268 29.44 15.55 2.42
N THR A 269 28.66 16.61 2.30
CA THR A 269 29.09 17.99 2.53
C THR A 269 28.78 18.53 3.92
N HIS A 270 27.90 17.85 4.69
CA HIS A 270 27.44 18.31 6.00
C HIS A 270 27.60 17.22 7.07
N ASP A 271 28.44 17.46 8.06
CA ASP A 271 28.66 16.54 9.18
C ASP A 271 27.62 16.77 10.29
N LYS A 272 26.37 16.34 10.03
CA LYS A 272 25.24 16.42 10.98
C LYS A 272 24.86 15.06 11.61
N GLY A 273 25.74 14.06 11.56
CA GLY A 273 25.45 12.73 12.08
C GLY A 273 24.45 11.95 11.22
N VAL A 274 24.45 12.19 9.92
CA VAL A 274 23.60 11.48 8.94
C VAL A 274 24.47 10.62 8.03
N PHE A 275 24.03 9.36 7.80
CA PHE A 275 24.76 8.40 6.97
C PHE A 275 23.85 7.81 5.91
N TYR A 276 24.25 7.85 4.64
CA TYR A 276 23.52 7.24 3.55
C TYR A 276 24.21 5.95 3.07
N HIS A 277 23.46 4.86 2.99
CA HIS A 277 23.97 3.51 2.70
C HIS A 277 23.47 2.94 1.37
N GLY A 278 22.68 3.70 0.61
CA GLY A 278 22.04 3.16 -0.60
C GLY A 278 20.93 2.15 -0.31
N SER A 279 20.62 1.32 -1.30
CA SER A 279 19.53 0.35 -1.20
C SER A 279 20.04 -1.03 -0.84
N LEU A 280 19.33 -1.72 0.06
CA LEU A 280 19.58 -3.12 0.42
C LEU A 280 18.42 -4.03 -0.07
N PRO A 281 18.69 -5.30 -0.39
CA PRO A 281 17.64 -6.31 -0.58
C PRO A 281 16.75 -6.42 0.67
N LYS A 282 15.46 -6.73 0.46
CA LYS A 282 14.44 -6.70 1.52
C LYS A 282 14.81 -7.62 2.71
N GLU A 283 15.37 -8.77 2.44
CA GLU A 283 15.78 -9.76 3.45
C GLU A 283 16.89 -9.21 4.32
N ARG A 284 17.95 -8.66 3.71
CA ARG A 284 19.06 -8.03 4.42
C ARG A 284 18.64 -6.78 5.20
N MET A 285 17.69 -6.01 4.63
CA MET A 285 17.18 -4.81 5.30
C MET A 285 16.45 -5.15 6.60
N ARG A 286 15.74 -6.29 6.65
CA ARG A 286 15.10 -6.75 7.88
C ARG A 286 16.08 -7.03 9.01
N GLU A 287 17.18 -7.72 8.71
CA GLU A 287 18.26 -7.99 9.69
C GLU A 287 18.94 -6.69 10.12
N GLU A 288 19.22 -5.81 9.15
CA GLU A 288 19.86 -4.53 9.40
C GLU A 288 19.03 -3.65 10.35
N LEU A 289 17.72 -3.56 10.14
CA LEU A 289 16.82 -2.76 10.97
C LEU A 289 16.89 -3.11 12.46
N THR A 290 17.16 -4.36 12.81
CA THR A 290 17.24 -4.79 14.23
C THR A 290 18.48 -4.28 14.95
N ARG A 291 19.45 -3.68 14.24
CA ARG A 291 20.71 -3.15 14.80
C ARG A 291 20.60 -1.68 15.25
N TYR A 292 19.41 -1.09 15.14
CA TYR A 292 19.17 0.30 15.47
C TYR A 292 18.28 0.44 16.70
N HIS A 293 18.43 1.56 17.41
CA HIS A 293 17.63 1.84 18.60
C HIS A 293 16.19 2.18 18.27
N ALA A 294 15.96 2.83 17.12
CA ALA A 294 14.63 3.17 16.63
C ALA A 294 14.59 3.30 15.10
N SER A 295 13.44 3.08 14.53
CA SER A 295 13.16 3.39 13.13
C SER A 295 12.24 4.60 13.04
N ILE A 296 12.50 5.48 12.05
CA ILE A 296 11.70 6.69 11.83
C ILE A 296 10.71 6.51 10.69
N ILE A 297 9.48 6.96 10.89
CA ILE A 297 8.46 7.09 9.85
C ILE A 297 8.07 8.57 9.75
N PRO A 298 8.56 9.30 8.75
CA PRO A 298 8.14 10.68 8.52
C PRO A 298 6.71 10.71 7.95
N LEU A 299 5.89 11.59 8.49
CA LEU A 299 4.52 11.86 8.04
C LEU A 299 4.43 13.31 7.58
N THR A 300 4.45 13.52 6.28
CA THR A 300 4.38 14.88 5.69
C THR A 300 2.96 15.41 5.64
N VAL A 301 1.99 14.53 5.42
CA VAL A 301 0.56 14.87 5.33
C VAL A 301 -0.25 13.82 6.09
N ARG A 302 -1.18 14.27 6.94
CA ARG A 302 -2.16 13.38 7.55
C ARG A 302 -3.26 13.07 6.54
N ILE A 303 -3.38 11.82 6.16
CA ILE A 303 -4.46 11.32 5.31
C ILE A 303 -5.37 10.46 6.18
N ARG A 304 -6.66 10.79 6.23
CA ARG A 304 -7.64 10.04 7.04
C ARG A 304 -7.69 8.56 6.64
N GLY A 305 -7.56 7.72 7.64
CA GLY A 305 -7.60 6.26 7.46
C GLY A 305 -6.34 5.63 6.91
N ALA A 306 -5.42 6.41 6.35
CA ALA A 306 -4.16 5.86 5.83
C ALA A 306 -3.26 5.37 6.97
N VAL A 307 -2.68 4.20 6.76
CA VAL A 307 -1.67 3.64 7.66
C VAL A 307 -0.38 3.46 6.86
N PRO A 308 0.74 4.05 7.31
CA PRO A 308 2.01 3.89 6.63
C PRO A 308 2.37 2.41 6.51
N SER A 309 2.62 1.93 5.30
CA SER A 309 2.93 0.51 5.05
C SER A 309 4.19 0.04 5.79
N LYS A 310 5.14 0.94 6.01
CA LYS A 310 6.36 0.68 6.77
C LYS A 310 6.09 0.22 8.22
N LEU A 311 4.99 0.69 8.82
CA LEU A 311 4.59 0.25 10.15
C LEU A 311 4.46 -1.28 10.22
N PHE A 312 3.86 -1.87 9.20
CA PHE A 312 3.65 -3.32 9.14
C PHE A 312 4.94 -4.12 8.86
N ASP A 313 5.94 -3.49 8.24
CA ASP A 313 7.27 -4.09 8.06
C ASP A 313 8.10 -4.04 9.36
N LEU A 314 7.92 -2.99 10.18
CA LEU A 314 8.71 -2.74 11.40
C LEU A 314 8.14 -3.43 12.65
N LEU A 315 6.81 -3.47 12.80
CA LEU A 315 6.16 -4.06 13.98
C LEU A 315 6.63 -5.50 14.28
N PRO A 316 6.78 -6.41 13.30
CA PRO A 316 7.24 -7.76 13.56
C PRO A 316 8.70 -7.85 14.04
N LEU A 317 9.50 -6.80 13.80
CA LEU A 317 10.92 -6.75 14.15
C LEU A 317 11.14 -6.31 15.61
N GLY A 318 10.10 -5.77 16.28
CA GLY A 318 10.21 -5.26 17.63
C GLY A 318 11.07 -3.99 17.77
N VAL A 319 11.41 -3.33 16.65
CA VAL A 319 12.19 -2.08 16.68
C VAL A 319 11.27 -0.92 17.06
N PRO A 320 11.64 -0.08 18.04
CA PRO A 320 10.89 1.12 18.40
C PRO A 320 10.68 2.03 17.19
N ILE A 321 9.47 2.61 17.07
CA ILE A 321 9.09 3.41 15.91
C ILE A 321 8.86 4.86 16.35
N LEU A 322 9.58 5.78 15.71
CA LEU A 322 9.40 7.22 15.87
C LEU A 322 8.56 7.74 14.70
N PHE A 323 7.35 8.25 15.00
CA PHE A 323 6.56 8.98 14.02
C PHE A 323 6.93 10.46 14.08
N LEU A 324 7.45 11.00 12.98
CA LEU A 324 7.70 12.43 12.84
C LEU A 324 6.65 13.08 11.95
N SER A 325 5.88 14.00 12.52
CA SER A 325 5.01 14.86 11.74
C SER A 325 5.76 16.15 11.39
N LEU A 326 6.10 16.30 10.13
CA LEU A 326 6.79 17.50 9.64
C LEU A 326 5.89 18.76 9.60
N ILE A 327 4.58 18.58 9.81
CA ILE A 327 3.59 19.68 9.90
C ILE A 327 3.74 20.47 11.21
N HIS A 328 4.34 19.87 12.24
CA HIS A 328 4.45 20.43 13.59
C HIS A 328 5.88 20.75 14.04
N ILE A 329 6.83 20.92 13.11
CA ILE A 329 8.20 21.34 13.47
C ILE A 329 8.27 22.77 14.03
N SER A 330 7.18 23.52 13.99
CA SER A 330 7.04 24.82 14.66
C SER A 330 6.60 24.75 16.13
N GLU A 331 6.21 23.56 16.65
CA GLU A 331 5.84 23.35 18.05
C GLU A 331 6.55 22.13 18.65
N PRO A 332 6.85 22.13 19.98
CA PRO A 332 7.57 21.02 20.59
C PRO A 332 6.77 19.72 20.49
N THR A 333 7.39 18.73 19.88
CA THR A 333 6.84 17.43 19.51
C THR A 333 6.36 16.66 20.74
N ARG A 334 5.07 16.37 20.83
CA ARG A 334 4.58 15.30 21.71
C ARG A 334 4.91 13.96 21.05
N LEU A 335 5.83 13.22 21.65
CA LEU A 335 6.08 11.82 21.35
C LEU A 335 4.81 11.02 21.66
N LEU A 336 4.15 10.49 20.63
CA LEU A 336 3.11 9.49 20.81
C LEU A 336 3.81 8.14 20.94
N SER A 337 3.99 7.68 22.19
CA SER A 337 4.29 6.28 22.46
C SER A 337 3.03 5.44 22.24
N ILE A 338 3.13 4.44 21.38
CA ILE A 338 2.12 3.39 21.19
C ILE A 338 2.55 2.15 21.99
#